data_29bc3fd4bc166c967d78c113a46d57c3
#
_entry.id   29bc3fd4bc166c967d78c113a46d57c3
#
_cell.length_a   1.000
_cell.length_b   1.000
_cell.length_c   1.000
_cell.angle_alpha   90.00
_cell.angle_beta   90.00
_cell.angle_gamma   90.00
#
_symmetry.space_group_name_H-M   'P 1'
#
loop_
_entity.id
_entity.type
_entity.pdbx_description
1 polymer ?
#
loop_
_entity_poly.entity_id
_entity_poly.type
_entity_poly.pdbx_seq_one_letter_code
_entity_poly.pdbx_strand_id
1 'polypeptide(L)'
;MALLDVKELSVHFGDEKAPFKAVDRISYQVNQGEVLGIVGESGSGKSVSSLAVMGLIDFPGRVSAKGLEFEGKDLLSLPPKEKRELAGADIAMIFQDPMTSLNPAYTVGFQIMEAIKAHQGGSKKERRERTLELLRLVGIPDPESRIDVYPHQLSGGMSQRIMIAMAIACKPRLLIADEPTTALDVTIQAQIVDLLLELQQKECMSLILITHDLALVAEAAHRIIVMYAGQVVEEGRAEDIFREPKHPYTQALLRSLPEFAEGKSRLQSLPGVVPGKYDRPQGCLLNPRCPYATDFCRTVEPELRHVGNRQVKCHTPLNAQGEPSNV
;
A
#
# COMPACT_ATOMS: atom_id res chain seq x y z
N MET A 1 -3.06 5.98 20.29
CA MET A 1 -4.04 6.74 19.48
C MET A 1 -3.69 6.46 18.03
N ALA A 2 -4.66 6.09 17.19
CA ALA A 2 -4.39 5.85 15.77
C ALA A 2 -3.89 7.14 15.11
N LEU A 3 -2.86 7.03 14.27
CA LEU A 3 -2.37 8.12 13.43
C LEU A 3 -3.30 8.32 12.23
N LEU A 4 -3.68 7.21 11.58
CA LEU A 4 -4.68 7.17 10.51
C LEU A 4 -5.80 6.22 10.94
N ASP A 5 -7.05 6.66 10.82
CA ASP A 5 -8.24 5.85 11.10
C ASP A 5 -9.17 5.86 9.88
N VAL A 6 -9.33 4.69 9.27
CA VAL A 6 -10.14 4.47 8.06
C VAL A 6 -11.33 3.60 8.42
N LYS A 7 -12.56 4.14 8.24
CA LYS A 7 -13.81 3.45 8.57
C LYS A 7 -14.72 3.38 7.34
N GLU A 8 -14.99 2.18 6.89
CA GLU A 8 -15.87 1.87 5.76
C GLU A 8 -15.57 2.71 4.51
N LEU A 9 -14.29 2.85 4.17
CA LEU A 9 -13.85 3.55 2.97
C LEU A 9 -14.30 2.79 1.73
N SER A 10 -14.94 3.50 0.81
CA SER A 10 -15.36 2.97 -0.48
C SER A 10 -14.97 3.92 -1.61
N VAL A 11 -14.53 3.34 -2.72
CA VAL A 11 -14.20 4.08 -3.95
C VAL A 11 -14.99 3.47 -5.11
N HIS A 12 -15.77 4.32 -5.77
CA HIS A 12 -16.66 3.93 -6.85
C HIS A 12 -16.25 4.62 -8.15
N PHE A 13 -16.32 3.89 -9.27
CA PHE A 13 -16.11 4.43 -10.62
C PHE A 13 -17.31 4.14 -11.51
N GLY A 14 -17.55 5.00 -12.51
CA GLY A 14 -18.58 4.83 -13.52
C GLY A 14 -19.94 5.41 -13.15
N ASP A 15 -21.00 4.90 -13.79
CA ASP A 15 -22.36 5.41 -13.67
C ASP A 15 -22.92 5.27 -12.24
N GLU A 16 -23.70 6.26 -11.79
CA GLU A 16 -24.37 6.25 -10.49
C GLU A 16 -25.33 5.07 -10.29
N LYS A 17 -25.95 4.62 -11.37
CA LYS A 17 -26.94 3.52 -11.32
C LYS A 17 -26.30 2.15 -11.19
N ALA A 18 -25.07 1.99 -11.65
CA ALA A 18 -24.32 0.72 -11.59
C ALA A 18 -22.81 0.99 -11.38
N PRO A 19 -22.41 1.55 -10.23
CA PRO A 19 -21.02 1.90 -9.99
C PRO A 19 -20.18 0.64 -9.79
N PHE A 20 -18.96 0.66 -10.37
CA PHE A 20 -17.95 -0.32 -10.04
C PHE A 20 -17.28 0.07 -8.71
N LYS A 21 -17.34 -0.81 -7.74
CA LYS A 21 -16.69 -0.65 -6.45
C LYS A 21 -15.24 -1.16 -6.52
N ALA A 22 -14.31 -0.26 -6.76
CA ALA A 22 -12.88 -0.59 -6.74
C ALA A 22 -12.38 -0.83 -5.31
N VAL A 23 -12.98 -0.15 -4.33
CA VAL A 23 -12.82 -0.37 -2.88
C VAL A 23 -14.22 -0.41 -2.27
N ASP A 24 -14.50 -1.38 -1.41
CA ASP A 24 -15.83 -1.63 -0.85
C ASP A 24 -15.75 -1.79 0.68
N ARG A 25 -16.07 -0.70 1.39
CA ARG A 25 -16.21 -0.63 2.87
C ARG A 25 -15.02 -1.18 3.66
N ILE A 26 -13.80 -0.86 3.23
CA ILE A 26 -12.60 -1.26 3.98
C ILE A 26 -12.46 -0.41 5.25
N SER A 27 -12.01 -1.04 6.33
CA SER A 27 -11.72 -0.37 7.59
C SER A 27 -10.38 -0.86 8.11
N TYR A 28 -9.52 0.06 8.54
CA TYR A 28 -8.24 -0.25 9.18
C TYR A 28 -7.69 0.98 9.90
N GLN A 29 -6.73 0.76 10.78
CA GLN A 29 -6.01 1.82 11.48
C GLN A 29 -4.52 1.67 11.28
N VAL A 30 -3.80 2.79 11.34
CA VAL A 30 -2.33 2.82 11.42
C VAL A 30 -1.96 3.54 12.70
N ASN A 31 -1.17 2.90 13.55
CA ASN A 31 -0.66 3.51 14.78
C ASN A 31 0.63 4.28 14.51
N GLN A 32 0.99 5.19 15.40
CA GLN A 32 2.25 5.92 15.30
C GLN A 32 3.44 4.95 15.36
N GLY A 33 4.38 5.09 14.42
CA GLY A 33 5.57 4.24 14.31
C GLY A 33 5.28 2.82 13.81
N GLU A 34 4.04 2.51 13.39
CA GLU A 34 3.67 1.21 12.85
C GLU A 34 4.07 1.07 11.38
N VAL A 35 4.53 -0.14 11.01
CA VAL A 35 4.63 -0.59 9.63
C VAL A 35 3.44 -1.50 9.35
N LEU A 36 2.51 -1.06 8.48
CA LEU A 36 1.36 -1.80 8.04
C LEU A 36 1.57 -2.29 6.60
N GLY A 37 1.55 -3.60 6.39
CA GLY A 37 1.56 -4.21 5.06
C GLY A 37 0.15 -4.29 4.48
N ILE A 38 -0.04 -3.87 3.22
CA ILE A 38 -1.27 -4.12 2.46
C ILE A 38 -0.92 -4.97 1.24
N VAL A 39 -1.43 -6.19 1.21
CA VAL A 39 -1.06 -7.18 0.19
C VAL A 39 -2.27 -7.70 -0.58
N GLY A 40 -2.02 -8.25 -1.77
CA GLY A 40 -3.03 -8.85 -2.63
C GLY A 40 -2.62 -8.78 -4.11
N GLU A 41 -3.30 -9.53 -4.98
CA GLU A 41 -3.07 -9.52 -6.42
C GLU A 41 -3.32 -8.14 -7.04
N SER A 42 -2.83 -7.92 -8.27
CA SER A 42 -3.18 -6.73 -9.06
C SER A 42 -4.70 -6.65 -9.25
N GLY A 43 -5.24 -5.44 -9.17
CA GLY A 43 -6.69 -5.21 -9.23
C GLY A 43 -7.45 -5.45 -7.91
N SER A 44 -6.78 -5.79 -6.80
CA SER A 44 -7.44 -5.97 -5.50
C SER A 44 -7.86 -4.67 -4.81
N GLY A 45 -7.49 -3.49 -5.35
CA GLY A 45 -7.91 -2.18 -4.83
C GLY A 45 -6.90 -1.47 -3.91
N LYS A 46 -5.70 -2.03 -3.71
CA LYS A 46 -4.65 -1.50 -2.82
C LYS A 46 -4.29 -0.04 -3.13
N SER A 47 -3.76 0.22 -4.32
CA SER A 47 -3.36 1.57 -4.76
C SER A 47 -4.52 2.56 -4.75
N VAL A 48 -5.71 2.11 -5.17
CA VAL A 48 -6.92 2.94 -5.17
C VAL A 48 -7.30 3.37 -3.75
N SER A 49 -7.16 2.47 -2.75
CA SER A 49 -7.42 2.81 -1.35
C SER A 49 -6.47 3.87 -0.82
N SER A 50 -5.19 3.81 -1.18
CA SER A 50 -4.18 4.79 -0.78
C SER A 50 -4.36 6.15 -1.46
N LEU A 51 -4.67 6.14 -2.77
CA LEU A 51 -5.02 7.36 -3.49
C LEU A 51 -6.25 8.05 -2.88
N ALA A 52 -7.23 7.27 -2.38
CA ALA A 52 -8.39 7.83 -1.68
C ALA A 52 -8.01 8.50 -0.36
N VAL A 53 -7.11 7.92 0.42
CA VAL A 53 -6.54 8.53 1.64
C VAL A 53 -5.82 9.84 1.32
N MET A 54 -5.05 9.86 0.23
CA MET A 54 -4.34 11.06 -0.24
C MET A 54 -5.26 12.13 -0.86
N GLY A 55 -6.54 11.80 -1.12
CA GLY A 55 -7.45 12.70 -1.83
C GLY A 55 -7.12 12.87 -3.31
N LEU A 56 -6.49 11.86 -3.93
CA LEU A 56 -6.00 11.85 -5.32
C LEU A 56 -6.88 10.99 -6.24
N ILE A 57 -8.11 10.74 -5.88
CA ILE A 57 -9.06 10.06 -6.77
C ILE A 57 -9.70 11.09 -7.70
N ASP A 58 -9.32 11.02 -8.98
CA ASP A 58 -9.86 11.89 -10.02
C ASP A 58 -11.27 11.51 -10.46
N PHE A 59 -12.01 12.49 -10.97
CA PHE A 59 -13.28 12.27 -11.64
C PHE A 59 -13.11 11.26 -12.81
N PRO A 60 -14.02 10.28 -13.01
CA PRO A 60 -15.33 10.13 -12.37
C PRO A 60 -15.35 9.28 -11.08
N GLY A 61 -14.20 9.05 -10.44
CA GLY A 61 -14.11 8.36 -9.18
C GLY A 61 -14.77 9.13 -8.02
N ARG A 62 -15.44 8.41 -7.12
CA ARG A 62 -16.09 8.97 -5.94
C ARG A 62 -15.63 8.22 -4.70
N VAL A 63 -15.25 8.99 -3.68
CA VAL A 63 -14.80 8.48 -2.39
C VAL A 63 -15.90 8.73 -1.37
N SER A 64 -16.21 7.71 -0.56
CA SER A 64 -17.10 7.81 0.60
C SER A 64 -16.53 6.99 1.75
N ALA A 65 -16.72 7.45 2.98
CA ALA A 65 -16.35 6.71 4.18
C ALA A 65 -17.28 7.10 5.34
N LYS A 66 -17.40 6.24 6.36
CA LYS A 66 -17.99 6.63 7.64
C LYS A 66 -17.05 7.50 8.47
N GLY A 67 -15.75 7.31 8.30
CA GLY A 67 -14.69 8.11 8.88
C GLY A 67 -13.40 7.91 8.10
N LEU A 68 -12.69 9.00 7.84
CA LEU A 68 -11.36 9.01 7.26
C LEU A 68 -10.56 10.09 7.98
N GLU A 69 -9.89 9.70 9.06
CA GLU A 69 -9.29 10.64 9.99
C GLU A 69 -7.76 10.46 10.03
N PHE A 70 -7.04 11.57 9.93
CA PHE A 70 -5.61 11.64 10.23
C PHE A 70 -5.41 12.53 11.45
N GLU A 71 -4.91 11.95 12.55
CA GLU A 71 -4.75 12.64 13.84
C GLU A 71 -6.06 13.31 14.34
N GLY A 72 -7.19 12.64 14.12
CA GLY A 72 -8.50 13.17 14.50
C GLY A 72 -9.05 14.26 13.57
N LYS A 73 -8.34 14.60 12.48
CA LYS A 73 -8.85 15.50 11.43
C LYS A 73 -9.53 14.70 10.34
N ASP A 74 -10.78 14.98 10.05
CA ASP A 74 -11.53 14.31 8.97
C ASP A 74 -11.03 14.80 7.59
N LEU A 75 -10.31 13.92 6.88
CA LEU A 75 -9.71 14.21 5.57
C LEU A 75 -10.75 14.47 4.48
N LEU A 76 -11.98 13.96 4.59
CA LEU A 76 -13.01 14.17 3.57
C LEU A 76 -13.56 15.61 3.64
N SER A 77 -13.71 16.15 4.83
CA SER A 77 -14.28 17.49 5.08
C SER A 77 -13.27 18.64 4.96
N LEU A 78 -11.96 18.34 4.94
CA LEU A 78 -10.93 19.38 4.82
C LEU A 78 -11.10 20.22 3.55
N PRO A 79 -10.94 21.57 3.66
CA PRO A 79 -10.86 22.44 2.50
C PRO A 79 -9.71 22.05 1.55
N PRO A 80 -9.81 22.31 0.23
CA PRO A 80 -8.76 21.94 -0.73
C PRO A 80 -7.37 22.52 -0.41
N LYS A 81 -7.31 23.67 0.25
CA LYS A 81 -6.05 24.28 0.69
C LYS A 81 -5.39 23.45 1.77
N GLU A 82 -6.13 23.07 2.81
CA GLU A 82 -5.61 22.26 3.93
C GLU A 82 -5.22 20.86 3.49
N LYS A 83 -5.99 20.25 2.55
CA LYS A 83 -5.60 18.97 1.94
C LYS A 83 -4.25 19.04 1.25
N ARG A 84 -3.99 20.14 0.49
CA ARG A 84 -2.68 20.34 -0.17
C ARG A 84 -1.55 20.62 0.80
N GLU A 85 -1.82 21.31 1.91
CA GLU A 85 -0.83 21.56 2.96
C GLU A 85 -0.44 20.25 3.68
N LEU A 86 -1.40 19.36 3.91
CA LEU A 86 -1.19 18.08 4.57
C LEU A 86 -0.51 17.06 3.65
N ALA A 87 -0.90 16.99 2.36
CA ALA A 87 -0.32 16.10 1.38
C ALA A 87 1.09 16.55 0.99
N GLY A 88 2.09 15.69 1.23
CA GLY A 88 3.52 15.97 1.03
C GLY A 88 4.24 16.53 2.26
N ALA A 89 3.50 17.09 3.24
CA ALA A 89 4.08 17.53 4.52
C ALA A 89 3.93 16.47 5.61
N ASP A 90 2.70 16.11 5.95
CA ASP A 90 2.39 15.17 7.04
C ASP A 90 2.09 13.75 6.53
N ILE A 91 1.45 13.64 5.36
CA ILE A 91 1.21 12.38 4.65
C ILE A 91 1.90 12.45 3.31
N ALA A 92 2.85 11.57 3.03
CA ALA A 92 3.54 11.48 1.75
C ALA A 92 3.32 10.13 1.09
N MET A 93 3.46 10.09 -0.24
CA MET A 93 3.29 8.87 -1.02
C MET A 93 4.44 8.66 -2.00
N ILE A 94 4.93 7.43 -2.05
CA ILE A 94 5.81 6.92 -3.10
C ILE A 94 4.92 6.17 -4.07
N PHE A 95 4.91 6.60 -5.33
CA PHE A 95 4.10 5.99 -6.39
C PHE A 95 4.82 4.79 -7.02
N GLN A 96 4.05 3.93 -7.67
CA GLN A 96 4.51 2.67 -8.25
C GLN A 96 5.61 2.84 -9.33
N ASP A 97 5.53 3.88 -10.17
CA ASP A 97 6.46 4.09 -11.28
C ASP A 97 7.26 5.40 -11.09
N PRO A 98 8.58 5.30 -10.83
CA PRO A 98 9.43 6.47 -10.66
C PRO A 98 9.60 7.27 -11.96
N MET A 99 9.46 6.64 -13.14
CA MET A 99 9.65 7.32 -14.42
C MET A 99 8.50 8.26 -14.77
N THR A 100 7.28 7.93 -14.31
CA THR A 100 6.11 8.81 -14.49
C THR A 100 5.98 9.83 -13.35
N SER A 101 6.57 9.56 -12.20
CA SER A 101 6.50 10.43 -11.01
C SER A 101 7.50 11.59 -11.05
N LEU A 102 8.65 11.39 -11.71
CA LEU A 102 9.66 12.44 -11.90
C LEU A 102 9.41 13.20 -13.21
N ASN A 103 9.33 14.54 -13.13
CA ASN A 103 9.16 15.37 -14.32
C ASN A 103 10.48 15.41 -15.13
N PRO A 104 10.51 14.90 -16.38
CA PRO A 104 11.73 14.82 -17.19
C PRO A 104 12.30 16.17 -17.59
N ALA A 105 11.53 17.27 -17.52
CA ALA A 105 11.95 18.60 -17.90
C ALA A 105 12.76 19.34 -16.82
N TYR A 106 12.78 18.82 -15.59
CA TYR A 106 13.46 19.44 -14.45
C TYR A 106 14.53 18.55 -13.86
N THR A 107 15.59 19.17 -13.35
CA THR A 107 16.64 18.41 -12.64
C THR A 107 16.11 17.82 -11.34
N VAL A 108 16.77 16.78 -10.88
CA VAL A 108 16.42 16.08 -9.64
C VAL A 108 16.42 17.03 -8.44
N GLY A 109 17.49 17.82 -8.30
CA GLY A 109 17.59 18.76 -7.20
C GLY A 109 16.53 19.85 -7.26
N PHE A 110 16.14 20.32 -8.46
CA PHE A 110 15.05 21.27 -8.59
C PHE A 110 13.74 20.73 -8.01
N GLN A 111 13.38 19.47 -8.36
CA GLN A 111 12.13 18.84 -7.92
C GLN A 111 12.08 18.63 -6.40
N ILE A 112 13.20 18.17 -5.79
CA ILE A 112 13.28 18.04 -4.32
C ILE A 112 13.22 19.43 -3.65
N MET A 113 13.96 20.41 -4.16
CA MET A 113 13.91 21.79 -3.62
C MET A 113 12.53 22.45 -3.76
N GLU A 114 11.77 22.10 -4.80
CA GLU A 114 10.39 22.59 -5.00
C GLU A 114 9.45 22.02 -3.93
N ALA A 115 9.54 20.73 -3.63
CA ALA A 115 8.77 20.09 -2.55
C ALA A 115 9.08 20.75 -1.19
N ILE A 116 10.36 20.94 -0.87
CA ILE A 116 10.78 21.64 0.37
C ILE A 116 10.23 23.07 0.39
N LYS A 117 10.31 23.79 -0.73
CA LYS A 117 9.81 25.18 -0.83
C LYS A 117 8.32 25.27 -0.58
N ALA A 118 7.56 24.31 -1.12
CA ALA A 118 6.10 24.32 -1.03
C ALA A 118 5.60 24.18 0.41
N HIS A 119 6.30 23.41 1.26
CA HIS A 119 5.84 23.06 2.61
C HIS A 119 6.66 23.69 3.74
N GLN A 120 7.96 23.91 3.54
CA GLN A 120 8.86 24.42 4.59
C GLN A 120 9.43 25.80 4.29
N GLY A 121 9.39 26.25 3.03
CA GLY A 121 9.96 27.52 2.63
C GLY A 121 11.49 27.53 2.61
N GLY A 122 12.11 28.49 3.26
CA GLY A 122 13.58 28.64 3.36
C GLY A 122 14.24 29.31 2.15
N SER A 123 15.50 29.69 2.27
CA SER A 123 16.32 30.24 1.19
C SER A 123 16.74 29.15 0.16
N LYS A 124 17.12 29.58 -1.03
CA LYS A 124 17.62 28.64 -2.08
C LYS A 124 18.85 27.85 -1.58
N LYS A 125 19.72 28.47 -0.77
CA LYS A 125 20.92 27.82 -0.22
C LYS A 125 20.52 26.72 0.77
N GLU A 126 19.66 27.02 1.74
CA GLU A 126 19.18 26.04 2.72
C GLU A 126 18.49 24.85 2.07
N ARG A 127 17.62 25.11 1.08
CA ARG A 127 16.96 24.02 0.33
C ARG A 127 17.96 23.15 -0.43
N ARG A 128 19.00 23.74 -1.04
CA ARG A 128 20.04 22.97 -1.72
C ARG A 128 20.86 22.12 -0.75
N GLU A 129 21.22 22.65 0.40
CA GLU A 129 21.93 21.91 1.45
C GLU A 129 21.08 20.74 1.95
N ARG A 130 19.79 21.00 2.26
CA ARG A 130 18.84 19.94 2.65
C ARG A 130 18.65 18.89 1.56
N THR A 131 18.59 19.28 0.29
CA THR A 131 18.52 18.34 -0.83
C THR A 131 19.75 17.43 -0.90
N LEU A 132 20.94 17.96 -0.73
CA LEU A 132 22.18 17.16 -0.69
C LEU A 132 22.17 16.17 0.48
N GLU A 133 21.71 16.60 1.67
CA GLU A 133 21.52 15.69 2.81
C GLU A 133 20.57 14.53 2.49
N LEU A 134 19.42 14.82 1.85
CA LEU A 134 18.44 13.82 1.46
C LEU A 134 19.03 12.84 0.43
N LEU A 135 19.76 13.33 -0.58
CA LEU A 135 20.41 12.47 -1.56
C LEU A 135 21.45 11.53 -0.92
N ARG A 136 22.22 12.02 0.07
CA ARG A 136 23.13 11.17 0.85
C ARG A 136 22.34 10.15 1.69
N LEU A 137 21.26 10.58 2.32
CA LEU A 137 20.42 9.74 3.19
C LEU A 137 19.82 8.55 2.43
N VAL A 138 19.40 8.77 1.17
CA VAL A 138 18.89 7.69 0.32
C VAL A 138 19.99 6.93 -0.45
N GLY A 139 21.26 7.24 -0.19
CA GLY A 139 22.39 6.53 -0.77
C GLY A 139 22.65 6.82 -2.26
N ILE A 140 22.41 8.06 -2.70
CA ILE A 140 22.84 8.51 -4.05
C ILE A 140 24.35 8.77 -4.03
N PRO A 141 25.16 8.13 -4.90
CA PRO A 141 26.58 8.41 -5.02
C PRO A 141 26.83 9.80 -5.61
N ASP A 142 27.86 10.49 -5.14
CA ASP A 142 28.25 11.84 -5.60
C ASP A 142 27.07 12.83 -5.68
N PRO A 143 26.38 13.11 -4.59
CA PRO A 143 25.16 13.93 -4.59
C PRO A 143 25.36 15.31 -5.20
N GLU A 144 26.57 15.89 -5.03
CA GLU A 144 26.96 17.19 -5.55
C GLU A 144 26.91 17.26 -7.08
N SER A 145 27.29 16.17 -7.74
CA SER A 145 27.23 16.05 -9.21
C SER A 145 25.85 15.61 -9.69
N ARG A 146 25.12 14.84 -8.85
CA ARG A 146 23.82 14.26 -9.23
C ARG A 146 22.64 15.19 -9.00
N ILE A 147 22.77 16.23 -8.18
CA ILE A 147 21.68 17.18 -7.90
C ILE A 147 21.21 17.93 -9.18
N ASP A 148 22.10 18.15 -10.13
CA ASP A 148 21.83 18.92 -11.34
C ASP A 148 21.56 18.04 -12.59
N VAL A 149 21.43 16.68 -12.43
CA VAL A 149 21.08 15.77 -13.53
C VAL A 149 19.56 15.67 -13.72
N TYR A 150 19.15 15.22 -14.89
CA TYR A 150 17.76 14.98 -15.25
C TYR A 150 17.37 13.50 -15.00
N PRO A 151 16.08 13.19 -14.77
CA PRO A 151 15.61 11.83 -14.50
C PRO A 151 16.06 10.79 -15.54
N HIS A 152 16.03 11.10 -16.82
CA HIS A 152 16.43 10.21 -17.91
C HIS A 152 17.94 9.84 -17.91
N GLN A 153 18.75 10.51 -17.09
CA GLN A 153 20.20 10.23 -16.94
C GLN A 153 20.48 9.26 -15.78
N LEU A 154 19.43 8.74 -15.12
CA LEU A 154 19.52 7.89 -13.94
C LEU A 154 19.13 6.45 -14.25
N SER A 155 19.66 5.51 -13.47
CA SER A 155 19.12 4.15 -13.44
C SER A 155 17.77 4.09 -12.72
N GLY A 156 16.98 3.03 -12.95
CA GLY A 156 15.69 2.83 -12.27
C GLY A 156 15.81 2.88 -10.74
N GLY A 157 16.80 2.19 -10.17
CA GLY A 157 17.05 2.22 -8.73
C GLY A 157 17.47 3.60 -8.20
N MET A 158 18.20 4.40 -8.98
CA MET A 158 18.52 5.78 -8.61
C MET A 158 17.27 6.67 -8.66
N SER A 159 16.45 6.54 -9.69
CA SER A 159 15.17 7.28 -9.80
C SER A 159 14.24 6.95 -8.64
N GLN A 160 14.19 5.67 -8.23
CA GLN A 160 13.42 5.23 -7.06
C GLN A 160 13.93 5.90 -5.77
N ARG A 161 15.25 5.89 -5.54
CA ARG A 161 15.85 6.55 -4.37
C ARG A 161 15.59 8.05 -4.34
N ILE A 162 15.56 8.71 -5.49
CA ILE A 162 15.21 10.13 -5.59
C ILE A 162 13.74 10.38 -5.28
N MET A 163 12.84 9.53 -5.76
CA MET A 163 11.42 9.62 -5.42
C MET A 163 11.21 9.43 -3.90
N ILE A 164 11.94 8.51 -3.28
CA ILE A 164 11.96 8.36 -1.82
C ILE A 164 12.46 9.65 -1.16
N ALA A 165 13.57 10.24 -1.63
CA ALA A 165 14.10 11.50 -1.09
C ALA A 165 13.08 12.64 -1.17
N MET A 166 12.32 12.73 -2.29
CA MET A 166 11.22 13.70 -2.43
C MET A 166 10.11 13.45 -1.41
N ALA A 167 9.68 12.21 -1.26
CA ALA A 167 8.59 11.85 -0.34
C ALA A 167 8.94 12.16 1.12
N ILE A 168 10.19 11.93 1.54
CA ILE A 168 10.63 12.20 2.92
C ILE A 168 11.17 13.62 3.16
N ALA A 169 11.20 14.47 2.12
CA ALA A 169 11.82 15.79 2.17
C ALA A 169 11.28 16.67 3.31
N CYS A 170 9.98 16.57 3.56
CA CYS A 170 9.29 17.34 4.60
C CYS A 170 9.12 16.61 5.93
N LYS A 171 9.72 15.40 6.09
CA LYS A 171 9.63 14.55 7.30
C LYS A 171 8.18 14.17 7.62
N PRO A 172 7.50 13.45 6.72
CA PRO A 172 6.11 13.10 6.92
C PRO A 172 5.94 12.18 8.14
N ARG A 173 4.79 12.24 8.77
CA ARG A 173 4.41 11.37 9.89
C ARG A 173 3.89 10.02 9.40
N LEU A 174 3.31 10.01 8.19
CA LEU A 174 2.86 8.81 7.48
C LEU A 174 3.45 8.80 6.08
N LEU A 175 4.18 7.73 5.75
CA LEU A 175 4.62 7.44 4.40
C LEU A 175 3.82 6.27 3.83
N ILE A 176 3.24 6.44 2.66
CA ILE A 176 2.57 5.38 1.90
C ILE A 176 3.49 5.00 0.75
N ALA A 177 3.99 3.77 0.72
CA ALA A 177 4.82 3.24 -0.34
C ALA A 177 4.00 2.26 -1.19
N ASP A 178 3.56 2.71 -2.37
CA ASP A 178 2.75 1.91 -3.28
C ASP A 178 3.63 1.19 -4.30
N GLU A 179 3.79 -0.11 -4.09
CA GLU A 179 4.65 -1.00 -4.88
C GLU A 179 6.05 -0.40 -5.17
N PRO A 180 6.79 0.01 -4.13
CA PRO A 180 8.02 0.81 -4.30
C PRO A 180 9.16 0.06 -4.97
N THR A 181 8.99 -1.20 -5.27
CA THR A 181 10.00 -2.10 -5.83
C THR A 181 9.64 -2.64 -7.21
N THR A 182 8.48 -2.26 -7.76
CA THR A 182 8.05 -2.71 -9.10
C THR A 182 9.06 -2.29 -10.18
N ALA A 183 9.32 -3.20 -11.11
CA ALA A 183 10.29 -3.05 -12.22
C ALA A 183 11.78 -2.92 -11.81
N LEU A 184 12.13 -3.27 -10.58
CA LEU A 184 13.50 -3.36 -10.10
C LEU A 184 13.95 -4.84 -10.00
N ASP A 185 15.26 -5.07 -10.10
CA ASP A 185 15.81 -6.40 -9.84
C ASP A 185 15.74 -6.76 -8.34
N VAL A 186 15.74 -8.07 -8.03
CA VAL A 186 15.52 -8.61 -6.67
C VAL A 186 16.47 -8.00 -5.65
N THR A 187 17.74 -7.78 -6.02
CA THR A 187 18.75 -7.22 -5.11
C THR A 187 18.43 -5.76 -4.76
N ILE A 188 18.01 -4.97 -5.75
CA ILE A 188 17.62 -3.57 -5.53
C ILE A 188 16.29 -3.49 -4.76
N GLN A 189 15.36 -4.43 -4.99
CA GLN A 189 14.10 -4.49 -4.23
C GLN A 189 14.35 -4.60 -2.72
N ALA A 190 15.20 -5.54 -2.29
CA ALA A 190 15.58 -5.69 -0.89
C ALA A 190 16.20 -4.40 -0.32
N GLN A 191 17.15 -3.81 -1.04
CA GLN A 191 17.80 -2.55 -0.62
C GLN A 191 16.82 -1.37 -0.48
N ILE A 192 15.78 -1.30 -1.31
CA ILE A 192 14.76 -0.24 -1.21
C ILE A 192 13.87 -0.45 0.03
N VAL A 193 13.49 -1.69 0.33
CA VAL A 193 12.70 -2.00 1.53
C VAL A 193 13.52 -1.73 2.79
N ASP A 194 14.77 -2.18 2.85
CA ASP A 194 15.68 -1.89 3.96
C ASP A 194 15.83 -0.39 4.19
N LEU A 195 16.06 0.38 3.11
CA LEU A 195 16.12 1.84 3.18
C LEU A 195 14.84 2.45 3.76
N LEU A 196 13.66 1.99 3.33
CA LEU A 196 12.38 2.49 3.85
C LEU A 196 12.21 2.19 5.35
N LEU A 197 12.62 1.00 5.80
CA LEU A 197 12.57 0.61 7.21
C LEU A 197 13.57 1.41 8.06
N GLU A 198 14.80 1.62 7.59
CA GLU A 198 15.78 2.48 8.25
C GLU A 198 15.27 3.92 8.38
N LEU A 199 14.67 4.46 7.32
CA LEU A 199 14.09 5.79 7.33
C LEU A 199 12.88 5.89 8.28
N GLN A 200 12.03 4.86 8.30
CA GLN A 200 10.88 4.75 9.18
C GLN A 200 11.31 4.84 10.66
N GLN A 201 12.34 4.10 11.04
CA GLN A 201 12.88 4.12 12.40
C GLN A 201 13.57 5.45 12.73
N LYS A 202 14.44 5.94 11.83
CA LYS A 202 15.25 7.14 12.04
C LYS A 202 14.42 8.42 12.16
N GLU A 203 13.41 8.57 11.31
CA GLU A 203 12.53 9.73 11.28
C GLU A 203 11.27 9.54 12.16
N CYS A 204 11.14 8.39 12.85
CA CYS A 204 9.99 8.03 13.71
C CYS A 204 8.63 8.16 12.99
N MET A 205 8.58 7.85 11.69
CA MET A 205 7.36 7.89 10.90
C MET A 205 6.61 6.56 10.90
N SER A 206 5.34 6.56 10.52
CA SER A 206 4.58 5.34 10.24
C SER A 206 4.67 5.02 8.75
N LEU A 207 4.60 3.74 8.39
CA LEU A 207 4.73 3.28 7.01
C LEU A 207 3.56 2.38 6.63
N ILE A 208 2.87 2.69 5.53
CA ILE A 208 2.02 1.73 4.82
C ILE A 208 2.84 1.21 3.63
N LEU A 209 3.12 -0.09 3.64
CA LEU A 209 3.84 -0.77 2.56
C LEU A 209 2.85 -1.59 1.74
N ILE A 210 2.59 -1.15 0.51
CA ILE A 210 1.73 -1.86 -0.44
C ILE A 210 2.63 -2.65 -1.38
N THR A 211 2.40 -3.94 -1.49
CA THR A 211 3.11 -4.81 -2.41
C THR A 211 2.30 -6.06 -2.74
N HIS A 212 2.65 -6.71 -3.82
CA HIS A 212 2.18 -8.08 -4.12
C HIS A 212 3.17 -9.14 -3.60
N ASP A 213 4.34 -8.73 -3.12
CA ASP A 213 5.35 -9.61 -2.55
C ASP A 213 5.13 -9.78 -1.04
N LEU A 214 4.60 -10.96 -0.67
CA LEU A 214 4.35 -11.29 0.72
C LEU A 214 5.64 -11.53 1.51
N ALA A 215 6.71 -12.02 0.88
CA ALA A 215 7.96 -12.29 1.59
C ALA A 215 8.56 -10.99 2.15
N LEU A 216 8.57 -9.92 1.35
CA LEU A 216 9.01 -8.60 1.80
C LEU A 216 8.19 -8.07 2.98
N VAL A 217 6.87 -8.28 2.94
CA VAL A 217 5.98 -7.81 4.02
C VAL A 217 6.12 -8.65 5.28
N ALA A 218 6.47 -9.94 5.15
CA ALA A 218 6.68 -10.83 6.29
C ALA A 218 7.77 -10.32 7.23
N GLU A 219 8.85 -9.80 6.66
CA GLU A 219 10.01 -9.32 7.39
C GLU A 219 9.84 -7.86 7.88
N ALA A 220 9.08 -7.06 7.10
CA ALA A 220 8.98 -5.62 7.31
C ALA A 220 7.81 -5.21 8.21
N ALA A 221 6.65 -5.87 8.11
CA ALA A 221 5.41 -5.36 8.67
C ALA A 221 5.11 -5.89 10.08
N HIS A 222 4.56 -5.02 10.93
CA HIS A 222 4.00 -5.41 12.23
C HIS A 222 2.63 -6.08 12.07
N ARG A 223 1.80 -5.54 11.19
CA ARG A 223 0.47 -6.05 10.82
C ARG A 223 0.31 -6.08 9.31
N ILE A 224 -0.58 -6.97 8.86
CA ILE A 224 -0.89 -7.16 7.44
C ILE A 224 -2.40 -7.11 7.24
N ILE A 225 -2.77 -6.44 6.15
CA ILE A 225 -4.11 -6.46 5.57
C ILE A 225 -4.02 -7.16 4.22
N VAL A 226 -4.80 -8.21 4.05
CA VAL A 226 -4.93 -8.93 2.78
C VAL A 226 -6.18 -8.42 2.08
N MET A 227 -6.00 -7.86 0.87
CA MET A 227 -7.10 -7.33 0.05
C MET A 227 -7.40 -8.23 -1.14
N TYR A 228 -8.68 -8.44 -1.41
CA TYR A 228 -9.18 -9.13 -2.58
C TYR A 228 -10.41 -8.43 -3.15
N ALA A 229 -10.40 -8.13 -4.45
CA ALA A 229 -11.53 -7.51 -5.16
C ALA A 229 -12.16 -6.29 -4.46
N GLY A 230 -11.32 -5.42 -3.89
CA GLY A 230 -11.73 -4.20 -3.20
C GLY A 230 -12.13 -4.38 -1.73
N GLN A 231 -12.00 -5.57 -1.16
CA GLN A 231 -12.38 -5.86 0.21
C GLN A 231 -11.19 -6.35 1.03
N VAL A 232 -11.19 -6.08 2.35
CA VAL A 232 -10.30 -6.73 3.31
C VAL A 232 -10.83 -8.15 3.56
N VAL A 233 -10.00 -9.15 3.33
CA VAL A 233 -10.36 -10.57 3.52
C VAL A 233 -9.72 -11.18 4.76
N GLU A 234 -8.55 -10.71 5.14
CA GLU A 234 -7.88 -11.09 6.39
C GLU A 234 -7.04 -9.92 6.91
N GLU A 235 -7.03 -9.70 8.23
CA GLU A 235 -6.19 -8.71 8.91
C GLU A 235 -5.68 -9.30 10.22
N GLY A 236 -4.40 -9.10 10.51
CA GLY A 236 -3.77 -9.56 11.74
C GLY A 236 -2.31 -9.21 11.84
N ARG A 237 -1.63 -9.69 12.90
CA ARG A 237 -0.18 -9.58 13.02
C ARG A 237 0.48 -10.36 11.89
N ALA A 238 1.59 -9.83 11.37
CA ALA A 238 2.32 -10.47 10.28
C ALA A 238 2.66 -11.94 10.62
N GLU A 239 3.32 -12.16 11.76
CA GLU A 239 3.69 -13.50 12.24
C GLU A 239 2.52 -14.51 12.25
N ASP A 240 1.35 -14.06 12.72
CA ASP A 240 0.16 -14.92 12.83
C ASP A 240 -0.39 -15.30 11.45
N ILE A 241 -0.43 -14.34 10.50
CA ILE A 241 -0.92 -14.57 9.13
C ILE A 241 0.00 -15.52 8.38
N PHE A 242 1.32 -15.37 8.52
CA PHE A 242 2.29 -16.25 7.86
C PHE A 242 2.29 -17.67 8.43
N ARG A 243 2.18 -17.79 9.76
CA ARG A 243 2.19 -19.10 10.42
C ARG A 243 0.91 -19.90 10.17
N GLU A 244 -0.24 -19.23 10.20
CA GLU A 244 -1.53 -19.90 10.18
C GLU A 244 -2.60 -19.05 9.47
N PRO A 245 -2.56 -18.91 8.13
CA PRO A 245 -3.56 -18.14 7.39
C PRO A 245 -4.97 -18.68 7.65
N LYS A 246 -5.93 -17.79 7.90
CA LYS A 246 -7.33 -18.14 8.16
C LYS A 246 -8.24 -18.00 6.93
N HIS A 247 -7.83 -17.21 5.95
CA HIS A 247 -8.59 -17.05 4.72
C HIS A 247 -7.99 -17.90 3.58
N PRO A 248 -8.81 -18.65 2.80
CA PRO A 248 -8.32 -19.48 1.70
C PRO A 248 -7.47 -18.73 0.67
N TYR A 249 -7.76 -17.47 0.41
CA TYR A 249 -6.97 -16.63 -0.48
C TYR A 249 -5.58 -16.34 0.09
N THR A 250 -5.49 -15.98 1.38
CA THR A 250 -4.21 -15.77 2.07
C THR A 250 -3.34 -17.02 2.02
N GLN A 251 -3.93 -18.19 2.27
CA GLN A 251 -3.24 -19.48 2.16
C GLN A 251 -2.72 -19.71 0.74
N ALA A 252 -3.53 -19.41 -0.28
CA ALA A 252 -3.13 -19.57 -1.68
C ALA A 252 -1.98 -18.65 -2.07
N LEU A 253 -2.01 -17.38 -1.63
CA LEU A 253 -0.91 -16.43 -1.83
C LEU A 253 0.39 -16.94 -1.18
N LEU A 254 0.34 -17.41 0.06
CA LEU A 254 1.51 -17.96 0.75
C LEU A 254 2.06 -19.22 0.05
N ARG A 255 1.20 -20.12 -0.41
CA ARG A 255 1.61 -21.32 -1.17
C ARG A 255 2.21 -21.01 -2.54
N SER A 256 2.08 -19.81 -3.05
CA SER A 256 2.72 -19.35 -4.27
C SER A 256 4.15 -18.83 -4.06
N LEU A 257 4.60 -18.68 -2.81
CA LEU A 257 5.95 -18.27 -2.48
C LEU A 257 6.93 -19.45 -2.61
N PRO A 258 8.16 -19.24 -3.15
CA PRO A 258 9.16 -20.28 -3.29
C PRO A 258 9.52 -20.99 -1.97
N GLU A 259 9.54 -20.26 -0.85
CA GLU A 259 9.88 -20.78 0.48
C GLU A 259 8.87 -21.82 0.99
N PHE A 260 7.62 -21.73 0.55
CA PHE A 260 6.56 -22.70 0.90
C PHE A 260 6.42 -23.84 -0.11
N ALA A 261 7.28 -23.89 -1.13
CA ALA A 261 7.23 -24.91 -2.19
C ALA A 261 8.10 -26.14 -1.90
N GLU A 262 8.57 -26.34 -0.66
CA GLU A 262 9.47 -27.42 -0.29
C GLU A 262 9.08 -28.77 -0.93
N GLY A 263 9.95 -29.31 -1.82
CA GLY A 263 9.81 -30.59 -2.47
C GLY A 263 8.76 -30.69 -3.59
N LYS A 264 8.13 -29.59 -4.00
CA LYS A 264 7.15 -29.57 -5.10
C LYS A 264 7.76 -29.00 -6.37
N SER A 265 7.59 -29.72 -7.49
CA SER A 265 8.08 -29.29 -8.80
C SER A 265 7.31 -28.12 -9.43
N ARG A 266 6.19 -27.68 -8.82
CA ARG A 266 5.34 -26.58 -9.28
C ARG A 266 4.80 -25.78 -8.10
N LEU A 267 4.90 -24.44 -8.20
CA LEU A 267 4.21 -23.49 -7.31
C LEU A 267 2.68 -23.62 -7.50
N GLN A 268 1.93 -23.63 -6.40
CA GLN A 268 0.47 -23.67 -6.43
C GLN A 268 -0.06 -22.23 -6.56
N SER A 269 -0.52 -21.86 -7.73
CA SER A 269 -1.24 -20.60 -7.93
C SER A 269 -2.75 -20.81 -7.87
N LEU A 270 -3.46 -19.80 -7.37
CA LEU A 270 -4.93 -19.79 -7.42
C LEU A 270 -5.37 -19.54 -8.88
N PRO A 271 -6.14 -20.44 -9.52
CA PRO A 271 -6.54 -20.27 -10.91
C PRO A 271 -7.50 -19.07 -11.09
N GLY A 272 -7.52 -18.51 -12.30
CA GLY A 272 -8.38 -17.38 -12.65
C GLY A 272 -7.78 -16.01 -12.28
N VAL A 273 -8.58 -14.97 -12.39
CA VAL A 273 -8.19 -13.57 -12.13
C VAL A 273 -9.10 -12.94 -11.08
N VAL A 274 -8.65 -11.83 -10.47
CA VAL A 274 -9.49 -11.05 -9.57
C VAL A 274 -10.70 -10.50 -10.35
N PRO A 275 -11.94 -10.67 -9.85
CA PRO A 275 -13.14 -10.25 -10.57
C PRO A 275 -13.18 -8.73 -10.73
N GLY A 276 -13.46 -8.29 -11.93
CA GLY A 276 -13.58 -6.89 -12.33
C GLY A 276 -15.02 -6.38 -12.30
N LYS A 277 -15.28 -5.36 -13.15
CA LYS A 277 -16.60 -4.71 -13.23
C LYS A 277 -17.71 -5.63 -13.75
N TYR A 278 -17.39 -6.50 -14.71
CA TYR A 278 -18.39 -7.24 -15.48
C TYR A 278 -18.55 -8.71 -15.04
N ASP A 279 -17.65 -9.21 -14.22
CA ASP A 279 -17.56 -10.61 -13.80
C ASP A 279 -17.61 -10.76 -12.28
N ARG A 280 -18.06 -9.72 -11.55
CA ARG A 280 -18.16 -9.75 -10.08
C ARG A 280 -19.24 -10.75 -9.65
N PRO A 281 -18.88 -11.83 -8.92
CA PRO A 281 -19.83 -12.85 -8.52
C PRO A 281 -20.75 -12.34 -7.42
N GLN A 282 -21.90 -13.03 -7.26
CA GLN A 282 -22.73 -12.88 -6.06
C GLN A 282 -22.08 -13.60 -4.86
N GLY A 283 -22.47 -13.20 -3.65
CA GLY A 283 -21.96 -13.78 -2.42
C GLY A 283 -20.49 -13.45 -2.15
N CYS A 284 -19.73 -14.44 -1.73
CA CYS A 284 -18.28 -14.29 -1.50
C CYS A 284 -17.56 -14.02 -2.82
N LEU A 285 -16.79 -12.93 -2.91
CA LEU A 285 -16.10 -12.57 -4.14
C LEU A 285 -15.03 -13.59 -4.59
N LEU A 286 -14.52 -14.39 -3.66
CA LEU A 286 -13.57 -15.47 -3.96
C LEU A 286 -14.26 -16.74 -4.46
N ASN A 287 -15.58 -16.89 -4.36
CA ASN A 287 -16.28 -18.15 -4.59
C ASN A 287 -15.93 -18.87 -5.91
N PRO A 288 -15.72 -18.18 -7.06
CA PRO A 288 -15.36 -18.86 -8.32
C PRO A 288 -13.95 -19.49 -8.28
N ARG A 289 -13.06 -19.02 -7.42
CA ARG A 289 -11.65 -19.43 -7.32
C ARG A 289 -11.37 -20.24 -6.05
N CYS A 290 -12.29 -20.21 -5.07
CA CYS A 290 -12.07 -20.84 -3.77
C CYS A 290 -12.24 -22.37 -3.86
N PRO A 291 -11.21 -23.18 -3.49
CA PRO A 291 -11.32 -24.63 -3.51
C PRO A 291 -12.31 -25.18 -2.48
N TYR A 292 -12.71 -24.36 -1.50
CA TYR A 292 -13.63 -24.72 -0.41
C TYR A 292 -15.01 -24.05 -0.55
N ALA A 293 -15.34 -23.49 -1.75
CA ALA A 293 -16.59 -22.79 -1.95
C ALA A 293 -17.80 -23.74 -1.80
N THR A 294 -18.76 -23.33 -0.98
CA THR A 294 -20.07 -23.98 -0.82
C THR A 294 -21.16 -23.20 -1.56
N ASP A 295 -22.38 -23.76 -1.66
CA ASP A 295 -23.52 -23.03 -2.25
C ASP A 295 -23.87 -21.77 -1.44
N PHE A 296 -23.64 -21.79 -0.13
CA PHE A 296 -23.80 -20.62 0.72
C PHE A 296 -22.82 -19.49 0.34
N CYS A 297 -21.58 -19.84 0.03
CA CYS A 297 -20.59 -18.85 -0.45
C CYS A 297 -20.99 -18.20 -1.78
N ARG A 298 -21.79 -18.88 -2.63
CA ARG A 298 -22.24 -18.36 -3.93
C ARG A 298 -23.40 -17.39 -3.83
N THR A 299 -24.12 -17.41 -2.72
CA THR A 299 -25.36 -16.62 -2.55
C THR A 299 -25.24 -15.54 -1.48
N VAL A 300 -24.42 -15.75 -0.45
CA VAL A 300 -24.30 -14.85 0.70
C VAL A 300 -22.88 -14.29 0.79
N GLU A 301 -22.78 -12.96 0.92
CA GLU A 301 -21.48 -12.30 1.19
C GLU A 301 -21.06 -12.56 2.65
N PRO A 302 -19.81 -13.02 2.90
CA PRO A 302 -19.33 -13.16 4.28
C PRO A 302 -19.13 -11.82 4.94
N GLU A 303 -19.36 -11.75 6.25
CA GLU A 303 -19.02 -10.61 7.07
C GLU A 303 -17.56 -10.69 7.54
N LEU A 304 -16.92 -9.54 7.70
CA LEU A 304 -15.61 -9.45 8.35
C LEU A 304 -15.83 -9.62 9.85
N ARG A 305 -15.32 -10.70 10.42
CA ARG A 305 -15.53 -11.07 11.82
C ARG A 305 -14.23 -11.44 12.53
N HIS A 306 -14.22 -11.34 13.85
CA HIS A 306 -13.09 -11.80 14.63
C HIS A 306 -13.02 -13.33 14.65
N VAL A 307 -11.82 -13.87 14.35
CA VAL A 307 -11.45 -15.27 14.46
C VAL A 307 -10.16 -15.34 15.27
N GLY A 308 -10.28 -15.61 16.57
CA GLY A 308 -9.16 -15.44 17.50
C GLY A 308 -8.72 -13.99 17.61
N ASN A 309 -7.44 -13.73 17.35
CA ASN A 309 -6.82 -12.40 17.39
C ASN A 309 -6.82 -11.66 16.04
N ARG A 310 -7.55 -12.15 15.03
CA ARG A 310 -7.58 -11.64 13.65
C ARG A 310 -9.00 -11.31 13.20
N GLN A 311 -9.08 -10.53 12.14
CA GLN A 311 -10.32 -10.30 11.39
C GLN A 311 -10.28 -11.09 10.09
N VAL A 312 -11.36 -11.84 9.79
CA VAL A 312 -11.44 -12.72 8.62
C VAL A 312 -12.80 -12.61 7.96
N LYS A 313 -12.82 -12.42 6.65
CA LYS A 313 -14.04 -12.32 5.83
C LYS A 313 -14.29 -13.65 5.11
N CYS A 314 -14.63 -14.69 5.87
CA CYS A 314 -14.91 -16.02 5.36
C CYS A 314 -16.02 -16.70 6.15
N HIS A 315 -16.90 -17.47 5.49
CA HIS A 315 -17.93 -18.29 6.14
C HIS A 315 -17.32 -19.44 6.93
N THR A 316 -16.29 -20.07 6.38
CA THR A 316 -15.58 -21.22 6.95
C THR A 316 -14.07 -20.95 6.98
N PRO A 317 -13.57 -20.13 7.95
CA PRO A 317 -12.15 -19.88 8.09
C PRO A 317 -11.34 -21.17 8.24
N LEU A 318 -10.07 -21.14 7.85
CA LEU A 318 -9.20 -22.30 7.94
C LEU A 318 -8.77 -22.55 9.40
N ASN A 319 -8.64 -23.83 9.75
CA ASN A 319 -8.02 -24.29 11.01
C ASN A 319 -6.48 -24.29 10.92
N ALA A 320 -5.80 -24.75 11.95
CA ALA A 320 -4.33 -24.83 11.98
C ALA A 320 -3.74 -25.80 10.96
N GLN A 321 -4.52 -26.76 10.47
CA GLN A 321 -4.15 -27.70 9.42
C GLN A 321 -4.37 -27.13 8.01
N GLY A 322 -4.94 -25.92 7.93
CA GLY A 322 -5.26 -25.25 6.67
C GLY A 322 -6.50 -25.82 5.97
N GLU A 323 -7.42 -26.43 6.72
CA GLU A 323 -8.69 -26.98 6.27
C GLU A 323 -9.85 -26.13 6.76
N PRO A 324 -10.98 -26.08 6.03
CA PRO A 324 -12.18 -25.35 6.48
C PRO A 324 -12.69 -25.82 7.84
N SER A 325 -12.94 -24.89 8.74
CA SER A 325 -13.53 -25.16 10.04
C SER A 325 -14.92 -24.54 10.13
N ASN A 326 -15.88 -25.29 10.67
CA ASN A 326 -17.17 -24.75 11.10
C ASN A 326 -16.94 -23.98 12.40
N VAL A 327 -16.96 -22.65 12.33
CA VAL A 327 -16.85 -21.73 13.50
C VAL A 327 -18.21 -21.20 13.84
#